data_91a7e33caf2a83c9938bb7abd6890598
#
_entry.id   91a7e33caf2a83c9938bb7abd6890598
#
_cell.length_a   1.000
_cell.length_b   1.000
_cell.length_c   1.000
_cell.angle_alpha   90.00
_cell.angle_beta   90.00
_cell.angle_gamma   90.00
#
_symmetry.space_group_name_H-M   'P 1'
#
loop_
_entity.id
_entity.type
_entity.pdbx_description
1 polymer ?
#
loop_
_entity_poly.entity_id
_entity_poly.type
_entity_poly.pdbx_seq_one_letter_code
_entity_poly.pdbx_strand_id
1 'polypeptide(L)'
;AQDVTFLLGDSAARFEPGKAIMQSGKEVEFDELVMAVGVRPATELAQSLGLDAARGIHTNAQGETDIPDIFAAGDCAKSFDVTTDTERVLALLPNATQQGEICGLAMAGKSGKSFNAIPMNAMGMFGLHMITAGTMTGDDHIIRENGSYKRLCTKDDRLMGYILVGNVARAGIYTALIREKTPLSSIDFELMLDKPQLMAFSRRDRATLMGGSRL
;
A
#
# COMPACT_ATOMS: atom_id res chain seq x y z
N ALA A 1 -6.41 18.05 -21.26
CA ALA A 1 -7.44 18.17 -20.21
C ALA A 1 -8.53 17.16 -20.55
N GLN A 2 -9.05 16.45 -19.57
CA GLN A 2 -10.04 15.37 -19.78
C GLN A 2 -11.43 15.83 -19.32
N ASP A 3 -11.67 17.13 -19.29
CA ASP A 3 -12.92 17.79 -18.87
C ASP A 3 -13.46 17.29 -17.50
N VAL A 4 -12.54 16.98 -16.57
CA VAL A 4 -12.87 16.58 -15.20
C VAL A 4 -12.82 17.80 -14.29
N THR A 5 -13.92 18.05 -13.58
CA THR A 5 -14.00 19.10 -12.56
C THR A 5 -13.73 18.50 -11.19
N PHE A 6 -12.75 19.07 -10.45
CA PHE A 6 -12.45 18.70 -9.07
C PHE A 6 -13.08 19.69 -8.10
N LEU A 7 -13.81 19.18 -7.11
CA LEU A 7 -14.36 19.95 -5.99
C LEU A 7 -13.56 19.59 -4.74
N LEU A 8 -12.40 20.20 -4.61
CA LEU A 8 -11.48 19.94 -3.50
C LEU A 8 -11.89 20.73 -2.24
N GLY A 9 -11.70 20.12 -1.07
CA GLY A 9 -12.03 20.75 0.21
C GLY A 9 -13.53 20.78 0.51
N ASP A 10 -14.35 20.04 -0.22
CA ASP A 10 -15.79 19.96 -0.06
C ASP A 10 -16.25 18.50 -0.10
N SER A 11 -17.44 18.23 0.40
CA SER A 11 -18.04 16.90 0.35
C SER A 11 -19.56 17.00 0.24
N ALA A 12 -20.21 15.96 -0.28
CA ALA A 12 -21.65 15.92 -0.34
C ALA A 12 -22.25 15.84 1.07
N ALA A 13 -23.17 16.74 1.40
CA ALA A 13 -23.96 16.73 2.63
C ALA A 13 -25.19 15.84 2.49
N ARG A 14 -25.85 15.85 1.33
CA ARG A 14 -26.99 15.00 0.99
C ARG A 14 -27.14 14.85 -0.51
N PHE A 15 -27.86 13.82 -0.90
CA PHE A 15 -28.23 13.55 -2.29
C PHE A 15 -29.74 13.70 -2.46
N GLU A 16 -30.11 14.30 -3.59
CA GLU A 16 -31.47 14.40 -4.08
C GLU A 16 -31.54 13.79 -5.49
N PRO A 17 -32.71 13.49 -6.04
CA PRO A 17 -32.79 13.00 -7.42
C PRO A 17 -32.06 13.93 -8.41
N GLY A 18 -31.03 13.41 -9.09
CA GLY A 18 -30.25 14.13 -10.10
C GLY A 18 -29.28 15.19 -9.56
N LYS A 19 -29.15 15.37 -8.23
CA LYS A 19 -28.19 16.36 -7.71
C LYS A 19 -27.64 16.01 -6.31
N ALA A 20 -26.44 16.48 -6.06
CA ALA A 20 -25.80 16.48 -4.75
C ALA A 20 -25.79 17.89 -4.16
N ILE A 21 -26.12 18.02 -2.89
CA ILE A 21 -25.94 19.26 -2.13
C ILE A 21 -24.66 19.11 -1.32
N MET A 22 -23.69 19.99 -1.61
CA MET A 22 -22.39 20.00 -0.95
C MET A 22 -22.46 20.65 0.44
N GLN A 23 -21.46 20.39 1.29
CA GLN A 23 -21.37 21.05 2.61
C GLN A 23 -21.21 22.57 2.49
N SER A 24 -20.59 23.05 1.43
CA SER A 24 -20.50 24.49 1.09
C SER A 24 -21.83 25.13 0.67
N GLY A 25 -22.89 24.32 0.49
CA GLY A 25 -24.17 24.77 -0.07
C GLY A 25 -24.24 24.76 -1.60
N LYS A 26 -23.14 24.43 -2.29
CA LYS A 26 -23.13 24.29 -3.75
C LYS A 26 -23.99 23.10 -4.17
N GLU A 27 -24.73 23.25 -5.25
CA GLU A 27 -25.44 22.16 -5.92
C GLU A 27 -24.62 21.63 -7.10
N VAL A 28 -24.58 20.30 -7.25
CA VAL A 28 -23.89 19.61 -8.35
C VAL A 28 -24.87 18.64 -8.97
N GLU A 29 -25.26 18.90 -10.20
CA GLU A 29 -26.12 18.01 -10.98
C GLU A 29 -25.33 16.80 -11.48
N PHE A 30 -25.98 15.63 -11.57
CA PHE A 30 -25.41 14.42 -12.12
C PHE A 30 -26.50 13.52 -12.73
N ASP A 31 -26.14 12.79 -13.76
CA ASP A 31 -26.95 11.72 -14.35
C ASP A 31 -26.64 10.38 -13.66
N GLU A 32 -25.37 10.17 -13.29
CA GLU A 32 -24.90 8.97 -12.58
C GLU A 32 -24.06 9.36 -11.37
N LEU A 33 -24.17 8.61 -10.29
CA LEU A 33 -23.42 8.78 -9.05
C LEU A 33 -22.58 7.54 -8.75
N VAL A 34 -21.26 7.72 -8.63
CA VAL A 34 -20.35 6.67 -8.17
C VAL A 34 -19.87 6.98 -6.76
N MET A 35 -20.15 6.09 -5.81
CA MET A 35 -19.72 6.18 -4.42
C MET A 35 -18.41 5.40 -4.23
N ALA A 36 -17.28 6.11 -4.12
CA ALA A 36 -15.96 5.54 -3.92
C ALA A 36 -15.29 6.10 -2.65
N VAL A 37 -15.96 5.95 -1.51
CA VAL A 37 -15.61 6.59 -0.23
C VAL A 37 -14.80 5.69 0.72
N GLY A 38 -14.27 4.59 0.22
CA GLY A 38 -13.49 3.61 0.98
C GLY A 38 -14.32 2.44 1.51
N VAL A 39 -13.66 1.58 2.28
CA VAL A 39 -14.23 0.35 2.83
C VAL A 39 -14.01 0.28 4.34
N ARG A 40 -14.83 -0.54 5.01
CA ARG A 40 -14.66 -0.91 6.41
C ARG A 40 -14.55 -2.43 6.52
N PRO A 41 -13.69 -2.94 7.42
CA PRO A 41 -13.59 -4.37 7.63
C PRO A 41 -14.92 -4.93 8.15
N ALA A 42 -15.38 -6.05 7.58
CA ALA A 42 -16.50 -6.82 8.10
C ALA A 42 -15.99 -7.69 9.27
N THR A 43 -16.32 -7.33 10.49
CA THR A 43 -15.76 -7.95 11.70
C THR A 43 -16.81 -8.52 12.65
N GLU A 44 -18.08 -8.53 12.26
CA GLU A 44 -19.23 -8.92 13.09
C GLU A 44 -19.08 -10.37 13.59
N LEU A 45 -18.60 -11.27 12.73
CA LEU A 45 -18.37 -12.67 13.11
C LEU A 45 -17.27 -12.78 14.19
N ALA A 46 -16.15 -12.06 14.02
CA ALA A 46 -15.08 -12.07 15.01
C ALA A 46 -15.53 -11.46 16.35
N GLN A 47 -16.31 -10.39 16.31
CA GLN A 47 -16.88 -9.76 17.50
C GLN A 47 -17.85 -10.71 18.22
N SER A 48 -18.63 -11.52 17.49
CA SER A 48 -19.54 -12.52 18.09
C SER A 48 -18.78 -13.63 18.84
N LEU A 49 -17.53 -13.84 18.53
CA LEU A 49 -16.61 -14.75 19.25
C LEU A 49 -15.90 -14.07 20.44
N GLY A 50 -16.13 -12.78 20.68
CA GLY A 50 -15.49 -12.02 21.74
C GLY A 50 -14.13 -11.42 21.38
N LEU A 51 -13.72 -11.46 20.10
CA LEU A 51 -12.49 -10.82 19.63
C LEU A 51 -12.63 -9.29 19.56
N ASP A 52 -11.63 -8.54 19.97
CA ASP A 52 -11.54 -7.11 19.69
C ASP A 52 -11.21 -6.89 18.22
N ALA A 53 -12.21 -6.57 17.44
CA ALA A 53 -12.09 -6.43 15.99
C ALA A 53 -12.68 -5.11 15.45
N ALA A 54 -12.94 -4.12 16.31
CA ALA A 54 -13.58 -2.85 15.92
C ALA A 54 -12.87 -2.10 14.78
N ARG A 55 -11.54 -2.23 14.69
CA ARG A 55 -10.69 -1.63 13.65
C ARG A 55 -9.95 -2.67 12.80
N GLY A 56 -10.50 -3.87 12.66
CA GLY A 56 -9.89 -5.03 12.04
C GLY A 56 -9.42 -6.06 13.06
N ILE A 57 -9.46 -7.32 12.66
CA ILE A 57 -9.13 -8.47 13.50
C ILE A 57 -7.62 -8.47 13.78
N HIS A 58 -7.23 -8.51 15.05
CA HIS A 58 -5.84 -8.70 15.45
C HIS A 58 -5.41 -10.14 15.17
N THR A 59 -4.20 -10.32 14.66
CA THR A 59 -3.60 -11.63 14.43
C THR A 59 -2.11 -11.58 14.72
N ASN A 60 -1.55 -12.73 15.08
CA ASN A 60 -0.10 -12.88 15.14
C ASN A 60 0.54 -12.92 13.74
N ALA A 61 1.86 -13.06 13.66
CA ALA A 61 2.60 -13.11 12.40
C ALA A 61 2.22 -14.29 11.47
N GLN A 62 1.51 -15.28 11.98
CA GLN A 62 1.00 -16.44 11.25
C GLN A 62 -0.47 -16.30 10.85
N GLY A 63 -1.11 -15.18 11.20
CA GLY A 63 -2.50 -14.91 10.92
C GLY A 63 -3.48 -15.53 11.89
N GLU A 64 -3.01 -16.13 13.00
CA GLU A 64 -3.86 -16.66 14.06
C GLU A 64 -4.34 -15.56 14.98
N THR A 65 -5.60 -15.62 15.40
CA THR A 65 -6.22 -14.65 16.32
C THR A 65 -5.85 -14.97 17.78
N ASP A 66 -6.37 -14.17 18.73
CA ASP A 66 -6.22 -14.43 20.16
C ASP A 66 -6.99 -15.70 20.63
N ILE A 67 -7.86 -16.26 19.77
CA ILE A 67 -8.51 -17.54 20.01
C ILE A 67 -7.77 -18.61 19.21
N PRO A 68 -7.21 -19.66 19.87
CA PRO A 68 -6.47 -20.74 19.21
C PRO A 68 -7.26 -21.38 18.06
N ASP A 69 -6.56 -21.75 17.00
CA ASP A 69 -7.09 -22.41 15.80
C ASP A 69 -8.08 -21.55 14.97
N ILE A 70 -8.20 -20.25 15.30
CA ILE A 70 -8.96 -19.31 14.50
C ILE A 70 -8.02 -18.33 13.80
N PHE A 71 -8.12 -18.27 12.47
CA PHE A 71 -7.25 -17.45 11.62
C PHE A 71 -8.06 -16.36 10.92
N ALA A 72 -7.42 -15.23 10.66
CA ALA A 72 -8.01 -14.15 9.87
C ALA A 72 -6.99 -13.61 8.85
N ALA A 73 -7.46 -13.32 7.63
CA ALA A 73 -6.66 -12.81 6.55
C ALA A 73 -7.46 -11.86 5.65
N GLY A 74 -6.78 -10.99 4.92
CA GLY A 74 -7.37 -10.07 3.96
C GLY A 74 -7.87 -8.79 4.61
N ASP A 75 -8.87 -8.17 3.99
CA ASP A 75 -9.34 -6.82 4.31
C ASP A 75 -9.99 -6.68 5.69
N CYS A 76 -10.29 -7.79 6.37
CA CYS A 76 -10.79 -7.80 7.73
C CYS A 76 -9.69 -7.90 8.80
N ALA A 77 -8.48 -8.33 8.44
CA ALA A 77 -7.37 -8.55 9.37
C ALA A 77 -6.38 -7.37 9.37
N LYS A 78 -5.76 -7.11 10.53
CA LYS A 78 -4.65 -6.16 10.62
C LYS A 78 -3.38 -6.79 10.05
N SER A 79 -2.50 -5.94 9.52
CA SER A 79 -1.15 -6.28 9.09
C SER A 79 -0.16 -5.33 9.74
N PHE A 80 1.04 -5.81 10.02
CA PHE A 80 2.14 -4.95 10.43
C PHE A 80 2.62 -4.12 9.23
N ASP A 81 2.37 -2.81 9.27
CA ASP A 81 2.85 -1.85 8.27
C ASP A 81 4.27 -1.42 8.64
N VAL A 82 5.24 -1.88 7.86
CA VAL A 82 6.67 -1.59 8.11
C VAL A 82 7.06 -0.13 7.89
N THR A 83 6.20 0.66 7.27
CA THR A 83 6.47 2.09 7.01
C THR A 83 6.10 2.98 8.19
N THR A 84 5.23 2.51 9.07
CA THR A 84 4.76 3.24 10.26
C THR A 84 5.06 2.50 11.56
N ASP A 85 5.59 1.27 11.47
CA ASP A 85 5.81 0.35 12.58
C ASP A 85 4.55 0.16 13.44
N THR A 86 3.38 0.10 12.78
CA THR A 86 2.06 -0.06 13.43
C THR A 86 1.25 -1.16 12.76
N GLU A 87 0.32 -1.74 13.52
CA GLU A 87 -0.68 -2.64 12.96
C GLU A 87 -1.91 -1.89 12.49
N ARG A 88 -2.33 -2.15 11.26
CA ARG A 88 -3.56 -1.59 10.68
C ARG A 88 -4.11 -2.46 9.56
N VAL A 89 -5.37 -2.28 9.24
CA VAL A 89 -5.94 -2.88 8.03
C VAL A 89 -5.38 -2.18 6.81
N LEU A 90 -4.78 -2.96 5.92
CA LEU A 90 -4.34 -2.53 4.60
C LEU A 90 -5.14 -3.34 3.56
N ALA A 91 -6.34 -2.84 3.23
CA ALA A 91 -7.28 -3.46 2.30
C ALA A 91 -6.73 -3.40 0.86
N LEU A 92 -5.79 -4.30 0.57
CA LEU A 92 -5.06 -4.39 -0.69
C LEU A 92 -4.95 -5.85 -1.13
N LEU A 93 -5.25 -6.12 -2.39
CA LEU A 93 -5.25 -7.46 -2.96
C LEU A 93 -3.92 -8.23 -2.74
N PRO A 94 -2.72 -7.63 -2.95
CA PRO A 94 -1.46 -8.31 -2.65
C PRO A 94 -1.29 -8.69 -1.17
N ASN A 95 -1.76 -7.85 -0.25
CA ASN A 95 -1.71 -8.15 1.18
C ASN A 95 -2.64 -9.31 1.54
N ALA A 96 -3.89 -9.28 1.05
CA ALA A 96 -4.86 -10.33 1.27
C ALA A 96 -4.34 -11.70 0.79
N THR A 97 -3.72 -11.73 -0.40
CA THR A 97 -3.13 -12.96 -0.96
C THR A 97 -2.01 -13.51 -0.09
N GLN A 98 -1.08 -12.65 0.34
CA GLN A 98 0.06 -13.08 1.16
C GLN A 98 -0.35 -13.50 2.57
N GLN A 99 -1.29 -12.78 3.19
CA GLN A 99 -1.88 -13.20 4.47
C GLN A 99 -2.56 -14.57 4.34
N GLY A 100 -3.36 -14.79 3.28
CA GLY A 100 -4.01 -16.06 3.02
C GLY A 100 -3.01 -17.22 2.86
N GLU A 101 -1.90 -16.99 2.14
CA GLU A 101 -0.82 -17.98 2.00
C GLU A 101 -0.20 -18.33 3.37
N ILE A 102 0.09 -17.31 4.18
CA ILE A 102 0.69 -17.50 5.52
C ILE A 102 -0.26 -18.27 6.42
N CYS A 103 -1.54 -17.88 6.49
CA CYS A 103 -2.55 -18.60 7.26
C CYS A 103 -2.67 -20.07 6.82
N GLY A 104 -2.73 -20.32 5.50
CA GLY A 104 -2.81 -21.67 4.97
C GLY A 104 -1.60 -22.52 5.31
N LEU A 105 -0.39 -21.96 5.30
CA LEU A 105 0.83 -22.67 5.75
C LEU A 105 0.79 -22.95 7.25
N ALA A 106 0.36 -22.00 8.06
CA ALA A 106 0.24 -22.16 9.51
C ALA A 106 -0.78 -23.25 9.88
N MET A 107 -1.96 -23.24 9.28
CA MET A 107 -2.99 -24.27 9.44
C MET A 107 -2.48 -25.65 9.03
N ALA A 108 -1.54 -25.74 8.08
CA ALA A 108 -0.90 -26.98 7.66
C ALA A 108 0.30 -27.40 8.56
N GLY A 109 0.51 -26.72 9.68
CA GLY A 109 1.63 -26.97 10.58
C GLY A 109 3.00 -26.56 10.03
N LYS A 110 3.02 -25.73 8.97
CA LYS A 110 4.25 -25.20 8.37
C LYS A 110 4.48 -23.79 8.86
N SER A 111 5.60 -23.54 9.51
CA SER A 111 6.01 -22.20 9.96
C SER A 111 7.05 -21.60 9.03
N GLY A 112 7.21 -20.27 9.07
CA GLY A 112 8.44 -19.64 8.57
C GLY A 112 8.30 -18.46 7.63
N LYS A 113 7.12 -18.03 7.24
CA LYS A 113 6.96 -16.74 6.51
C LYS A 113 6.29 -15.73 7.42
N SER A 114 6.89 -14.57 7.59
CA SER A 114 6.23 -13.37 8.08
C SER A 114 5.99 -12.42 6.93
N PHE A 115 4.97 -11.59 7.03
CA PHE A 115 4.63 -10.64 6.01
C PHE A 115 4.79 -9.21 6.50
N ASN A 116 5.59 -8.44 5.77
CA ASN A 116 5.77 -7.03 5.98
C ASN A 116 4.86 -6.28 4.99
N ALA A 117 3.73 -5.81 5.48
CA ALA A 117 2.80 -5.04 4.66
C ALA A 117 3.32 -3.63 4.42
N ILE A 118 3.02 -3.10 3.24
CA ILE A 118 3.20 -1.69 2.91
C ILE A 118 1.95 -1.17 2.23
N PRO A 119 1.52 0.06 2.50
CA PRO A 119 0.47 0.68 1.70
C PRO A 119 1.01 0.86 0.28
N MET A 120 0.27 0.40 -0.72
CA MET A 120 0.63 0.61 -2.13
C MET A 120 -0.61 0.73 -2.99
N ASN A 121 -0.49 1.47 -4.06
CA ASN A 121 -1.55 1.62 -5.04
C ASN A 121 -0.96 1.72 -6.44
N ALA A 122 -1.62 1.12 -7.41
CA ALA A 122 -1.28 1.21 -8.82
C ALA A 122 -2.55 1.48 -9.61
N MET A 123 -2.52 2.50 -10.44
CA MET A 123 -3.64 2.80 -11.33
C MET A 123 -3.15 3.21 -12.71
N GLY A 124 -3.98 2.93 -13.71
CA GLY A 124 -3.85 3.47 -15.05
C GLY A 124 -5.14 4.18 -15.43
N MET A 125 -5.03 5.44 -15.86
CA MET A 125 -6.17 6.23 -16.27
C MET A 125 -5.78 7.13 -17.44
N PHE A 126 -6.57 7.15 -18.52
CA PHE A 126 -6.35 7.99 -19.70
C PHE A 126 -4.93 7.85 -20.30
N GLY A 127 -4.36 6.64 -20.28
CA GLY A 127 -2.99 6.40 -20.76
C GLY A 127 -1.89 6.84 -19.80
N LEU A 128 -2.23 7.39 -18.63
CA LEU A 128 -1.28 7.74 -17.58
C LEU A 128 -1.24 6.64 -16.52
N HIS A 129 -0.05 6.13 -16.24
CA HIS A 129 0.18 5.15 -15.18
C HIS A 129 0.73 5.84 -13.93
N MET A 130 0.25 5.40 -12.77
CA MET A 130 0.74 5.86 -11.48
C MET A 130 0.94 4.68 -10.54
N ILE A 131 2.04 4.71 -9.79
CA ILE A 131 2.29 3.78 -8.67
C ILE A 131 2.74 4.58 -7.46
N THR A 132 2.17 4.27 -6.32
CA THR A 132 2.59 4.81 -5.02
C THR A 132 2.84 3.66 -4.05
N ALA A 133 3.81 3.81 -3.17
CA ALA A 133 3.97 2.89 -2.04
C ALA A 133 4.62 3.61 -0.86
N GLY A 134 4.37 3.08 0.34
CA GLY A 134 4.94 3.59 1.58
C GLY A 134 4.28 4.88 2.08
N THR A 135 5.02 5.65 2.86
CA THR A 135 4.60 6.92 3.44
C THR A 135 5.44 8.08 2.91
N MET A 136 4.83 9.26 2.85
CA MET A 136 5.51 10.49 2.39
C MET A 136 5.99 11.33 3.58
N THR A 137 6.62 10.67 4.57
CA THR A 137 7.14 11.33 5.78
C THR A 137 8.65 11.32 5.76
N GLY A 138 9.28 12.47 5.64
CA GLY A 138 10.74 12.63 5.56
C GLY A 138 11.16 13.66 4.51
N ASP A 139 12.38 13.51 3.98
CA ASP A 139 12.96 14.39 2.97
C ASP A 139 12.54 13.97 1.57
N ASP A 140 12.11 14.93 0.77
CA ASP A 140 11.60 14.69 -0.57
C ASP A 140 12.68 14.88 -1.65
N HIS A 141 12.80 13.89 -2.52
CA HIS A 141 13.55 13.95 -3.77
C HIS A 141 12.54 13.96 -4.94
N ILE A 142 12.39 15.12 -5.58
CA ILE A 142 11.39 15.32 -6.64
C ILE A 142 12.07 15.50 -7.98
N ILE A 143 11.73 14.67 -8.95
CA ILE A 143 12.21 14.73 -10.33
C ILE A 143 11.02 14.86 -11.26
N ARG A 144 11.09 15.81 -12.21
CA ARG A 144 10.09 16.02 -13.25
C ARG A 144 10.79 16.06 -14.61
N GLU A 145 10.53 15.05 -15.42
CA GLU A 145 11.17 14.90 -16.72
C GLU A 145 10.22 14.30 -17.74
N ASN A 146 10.23 14.83 -18.97
CA ASN A 146 9.52 14.23 -20.11
C ASN A 146 8.06 13.83 -19.83
N GLY A 147 7.31 14.70 -19.11
CA GLY A 147 5.92 14.41 -18.74
C GLY A 147 5.74 13.37 -17.63
N SER A 148 6.83 12.91 -17.02
CA SER A 148 6.78 12.04 -15.83
C SER A 148 7.06 12.82 -14.55
N TYR A 149 6.56 12.26 -13.44
CA TYR A 149 6.80 12.76 -12.08
C TYR A 149 7.27 11.62 -11.19
N LYS A 150 8.35 11.86 -10.47
CA LYS A 150 8.87 10.98 -9.46
C LYS A 150 9.09 11.76 -8.16
N ARG A 151 8.58 11.22 -7.06
CA ARG A 151 8.86 11.67 -5.70
C ARG A 151 9.30 10.46 -4.90
N LEU A 152 10.50 10.53 -4.35
CA LEU A 152 11.01 9.56 -3.38
C LEU A 152 11.10 10.28 -2.04
N CYS A 153 10.61 9.65 -0.98
CA CYS A 153 10.66 10.21 0.38
C CYS A 153 11.60 9.36 1.24
N THR A 154 12.62 10.00 1.83
CA THR A 154 13.65 9.32 2.62
C THR A 154 13.67 9.81 4.06
N LYS A 155 13.96 8.90 5.00
CA LYS A 155 14.14 9.23 6.41
C LYS A 155 15.02 8.18 7.08
N ASP A 156 15.93 8.61 7.96
CA ASP A 156 16.77 7.73 8.77
C ASP A 156 17.47 6.64 7.94
N ASP A 157 18.14 7.08 6.86
CA ASP A 157 18.88 6.21 5.91
C ASP A 157 18.00 5.17 5.20
N ARG A 158 16.69 5.42 5.02
CA ARG A 158 15.73 4.51 4.39
C ARG A 158 14.81 5.21 3.41
N LEU A 159 14.38 4.48 2.40
CA LEU A 159 13.27 4.89 1.54
C LEU A 159 11.96 4.59 2.28
N MET A 160 11.20 5.65 2.59
CA MET A 160 9.92 5.56 3.30
C MET A 160 8.74 5.39 2.36
N GLY A 161 8.82 6.00 1.19
CA GLY A 161 7.76 5.91 0.20
C GLY A 161 8.13 6.55 -1.12
N TYR A 162 7.27 6.33 -2.12
CA TYR A 162 7.43 6.94 -3.44
C TYR A 162 6.10 7.19 -4.13
N ILE A 163 6.13 8.14 -5.06
CA ILE A 163 5.08 8.39 -6.05
C ILE A 163 5.74 8.42 -7.44
N LEU A 164 5.29 7.56 -8.35
CA LEU A 164 5.69 7.56 -9.74
C LEU A 164 4.47 7.83 -10.61
N VAL A 165 4.58 8.76 -11.56
CA VAL A 165 3.54 9.07 -12.53
C VAL A 165 4.17 9.12 -13.93
N GLY A 166 3.53 8.49 -14.91
CA GLY A 166 4.02 8.36 -16.28
C GLY A 166 5.03 7.21 -16.39
N ASN A 167 6.29 7.43 -16.02
CA ASN A 167 7.29 6.36 -16.00
C ASN A 167 7.25 5.59 -14.69
N VAL A 168 6.64 4.43 -14.72
CA VAL A 168 6.51 3.51 -13.55
C VAL A 168 7.42 2.29 -13.65
N ALA A 169 8.34 2.28 -14.62
CA ALA A 169 9.22 1.14 -14.85
C ALA A 169 10.05 0.81 -13.59
N ARG A 170 10.13 -0.48 -13.28
CA ARG A 170 10.92 -1.03 -12.17
C ARG A 170 10.53 -0.51 -10.77
N ALA A 171 9.31 -0.02 -10.58
CA ALA A 171 8.80 0.40 -9.26
C ALA A 171 9.00 -0.67 -8.18
N GLY A 172 8.97 -1.96 -8.55
CA GLY A 172 9.21 -3.07 -7.63
C GLY A 172 10.56 -3.02 -6.90
N ILE A 173 11.59 -2.38 -7.47
CA ILE A 173 12.88 -2.18 -6.79
C ILE A 173 12.71 -1.22 -5.61
N TYR A 174 12.04 -0.09 -5.79
CA TYR A 174 11.73 0.83 -4.69
C TYR A 174 10.83 0.16 -3.63
N THR A 175 9.84 -0.62 -4.08
CA THR A 175 8.98 -1.39 -3.19
C THR A 175 9.77 -2.36 -2.31
N ALA A 176 10.77 -3.05 -2.88
CA ALA A 176 11.64 -3.95 -2.14
C ALA A 176 12.48 -3.19 -1.11
N LEU A 177 13.08 -2.04 -1.49
CA LEU A 177 13.86 -1.20 -0.55
C LEU A 177 13.04 -0.82 0.69
N ILE A 178 11.77 -0.42 0.50
CA ILE A 178 10.86 -0.07 1.61
C ILE A 178 10.57 -1.30 2.46
N ARG A 179 10.16 -2.41 1.84
CA ARG A 179 9.74 -3.63 2.53
C ARG A 179 10.86 -4.27 3.35
N GLU A 180 12.05 -4.28 2.80
CA GLU A 180 13.24 -4.87 3.42
C GLU A 180 13.98 -3.89 4.33
N LYS A 181 13.51 -2.63 4.41
CA LYS A 181 14.16 -1.56 5.18
C LYS A 181 15.65 -1.41 4.82
N THR A 182 15.98 -1.55 3.53
CA THR A 182 17.38 -1.51 3.06
C THR A 182 18.01 -0.16 3.38
N PRO A 183 19.17 -0.10 4.06
CA PRO A 183 19.89 1.16 4.28
C PRO A 183 20.32 1.78 2.95
N LEU A 184 20.01 3.04 2.71
CA LEU A 184 20.38 3.75 1.48
C LEU A 184 21.89 3.93 1.36
N SER A 185 22.60 4.04 2.48
CA SER A 185 24.06 4.07 2.54
C SER A 185 24.72 2.76 2.07
N SER A 186 23.99 1.65 1.99
CA SER A 186 24.49 0.37 1.48
C SER A 186 24.43 0.22 -0.04
N ILE A 187 23.81 1.18 -0.73
CA ILE A 187 23.56 1.16 -2.17
C ILE A 187 24.03 2.48 -2.81
N ASP A 188 24.16 2.50 -4.13
CA ASP A 188 24.32 3.75 -4.89
C ASP A 188 22.95 4.43 -5.03
N PHE A 189 22.59 5.25 -4.04
CA PHE A 189 21.29 5.91 -4.03
C PHE A 189 21.15 6.98 -5.11
N GLU A 190 22.22 7.68 -5.49
CA GLU A 190 22.21 8.64 -6.59
C GLU A 190 21.79 7.97 -7.91
N LEU A 191 22.32 6.77 -8.16
CA LEU A 191 21.91 5.97 -9.30
C LEU A 191 20.43 5.55 -9.23
N MET A 192 19.92 5.33 -8.03
CA MET A 192 18.50 5.01 -7.80
C MET A 192 17.58 6.22 -7.97
N LEU A 193 18.06 7.43 -7.66
CA LEU A 193 17.32 8.67 -7.92
C LEU A 193 17.07 8.85 -9.42
N ASP A 194 18.04 8.59 -10.26
CA ASP A 194 17.88 8.66 -11.73
C ASP A 194 16.97 7.52 -12.21
N LYS A 195 17.41 6.28 -12.09
CA LYS A 195 16.66 5.10 -12.53
C LYS A 195 16.80 3.93 -11.56
N PRO A 196 15.67 3.32 -11.10
CA PRO A 196 15.76 2.14 -10.25
C PRO A 196 16.42 0.99 -11.03
N GLN A 197 17.58 0.53 -10.56
CA GLN A 197 18.31 -0.51 -11.23
C GLN A 197 19.12 -1.38 -10.25
N LEU A 198 19.27 -2.66 -10.58
CA LEU A 198 19.99 -3.61 -9.74
C LEU A 198 21.48 -3.30 -9.61
N MET A 199 22.05 -2.51 -10.54
CA MET A 199 23.45 -2.10 -10.48
C MET A 199 23.76 -1.19 -9.29
N ALA A 200 22.77 -0.53 -8.69
CA ALA A 200 22.92 0.24 -7.48
C ALA A 200 23.27 -0.60 -6.24
N PHE A 201 22.97 -1.90 -6.28
CA PHE A 201 23.27 -2.83 -5.18
C PHE A 201 24.67 -3.42 -5.30
N SER A 202 25.27 -3.81 -4.18
CA SER A 202 26.54 -4.52 -4.17
C SER A 202 26.48 -5.80 -5.01
N ARG A 203 27.63 -6.30 -5.49
CA ARG A 203 27.69 -7.54 -6.26
C ARG A 203 27.12 -8.73 -5.49
N ARG A 204 27.32 -8.76 -4.17
CA ARG A 204 26.79 -9.81 -3.27
C ARG A 204 25.27 -9.76 -3.23
N ASP A 205 24.69 -8.58 -2.99
CA ASP A 205 23.25 -8.40 -2.86
C ASP A 205 22.53 -8.66 -4.18
N ARG A 206 23.12 -8.25 -5.32
CA ARG A 206 22.58 -8.59 -6.64
C ARG A 206 22.48 -10.08 -6.87
N ALA A 207 23.46 -10.86 -6.44
CA ALA A 207 23.40 -12.33 -6.58
C ALA A 207 22.22 -12.92 -5.82
N THR A 208 21.92 -12.41 -4.63
CA THR A 208 20.75 -12.81 -3.82
C THR A 208 19.44 -12.40 -4.48
N LEU A 209 19.34 -11.14 -4.93
CA LEU A 209 18.12 -10.61 -5.58
C LEU A 209 17.81 -11.29 -6.92
N MET A 210 18.83 -11.67 -7.68
CA MET A 210 18.65 -12.34 -8.98
C MET A 210 18.50 -13.86 -8.86
N GLY A 211 19.01 -14.45 -7.77
CA GLY A 211 18.97 -15.89 -7.54
C GLY A 211 17.60 -16.43 -7.16
N GLY A 212 16.63 -15.57 -6.87
CA GLY A 212 15.33 -15.96 -6.30
C GLY A 212 15.53 -16.72 -4.99
N SER A 213 14.75 -16.47 -3.96
CA SER A 213 14.71 -17.37 -2.81
C SER A 213 14.38 -18.77 -3.35
N ARG A 214 15.33 -19.68 -3.26
CA ARG A 214 15.01 -21.10 -3.45
C ARG A 214 13.92 -21.43 -2.45
N LEU A 215 12.75 -21.76 -2.99
CA LEU A 215 11.58 -22.24 -2.26
C LEU A 215 11.97 -23.44 -1.38
#